data_b0eb959dc0b10460c990945ca6acbbf7
#
_entry.id   b0eb959dc0b10460c990945ca6acbbf7
#
_cell.length_a   1.000
_cell.length_b   1.000
_cell.length_c   1.000
_cell.angle_alpha   90.00
_cell.angle_beta   90.00
_cell.angle_gamma   90.00
#
_symmetry.space_group_name_H-M   'P 1'
#
loop_
_entity.id
_entity.type
_entity.pdbx_description
1 polymer ?
#
loop_
_entity_poly.entity_id
_entity_poly.type
_entity_poly.pdbx_seq_one_letter_code
_entity_poly.pdbx_strand_id
1 'polypeptide(L)'
;MESNLFNKTELWIKGISLDNVDLDEIAKIVADTLNLQRKELLVTDVQGENLVVDILRSGIDAHAIIGKEEELLRRLSTHPGVTITEKTSVGSQGLLSWIALDYAEGEEALKKSEEMAKEIQARLLKTAVVFSSGTEVANGQVRDTNTPTISQRLKEEGYSVKVGPTLKDDEVLIAAHLRQAVDDGYGLVITTGGVGAEDKDRTIEAILMVDPEAVALPVFKYELGVGRHQHKDSVRIAVGKVSQTLIVALPGPNDEVKLGLDALAKGLASHLSKYQLAEHIASSLKKRLKEKITA
;
A
#
# COMPACT_ATOMS: atom_id res chain seq x y z
N MET A 1 9.91 -0.51 14.17
CA MET A 1 11.14 -1.12 13.63
C MET A 1 10.67 -2.19 12.65
N GLU A 2 10.48 -1.80 11.38
CA GLU A 2 10.10 -2.76 10.33
C GLU A 2 11.33 -3.63 10.04
N SER A 3 11.32 -4.85 10.55
CA SER A 3 12.31 -5.84 10.16
C SER A 3 11.93 -6.38 8.78
N ASN A 4 12.45 -5.76 7.74
CA ASN A 4 12.29 -6.23 6.39
C ASN A 4 13.16 -7.49 6.21
N LEU A 5 12.55 -8.67 6.43
CA LEU A 5 13.23 -9.99 6.36
C LEU A 5 13.89 -10.26 5.00
N PHE A 6 13.56 -9.49 3.98
CA PHE A 6 14.13 -9.59 2.63
C PHE A 6 15.29 -8.62 2.38
N ASN A 7 15.53 -7.63 3.23
CA ASN A 7 16.67 -6.73 3.13
C ASN A 7 17.91 -7.35 3.80
N LYS A 8 18.48 -8.35 3.14
CA LYS A 8 19.84 -8.81 3.46
C LYS A 8 20.81 -7.96 2.65
N THR A 9 21.76 -7.36 3.34
CA THR A 9 22.72 -6.39 2.79
C THR A 9 24.12 -6.95 2.70
N GLU A 10 24.36 -8.15 3.26
CA GLU A 10 25.66 -8.79 3.30
C GLU A 10 25.97 -9.58 2.03
N LEU A 11 27.14 -9.35 1.48
CA LEU A 11 27.72 -10.14 0.40
C LEU A 11 28.96 -10.86 0.96
N TRP A 12 29.04 -12.17 0.76
CA TRP A 12 30.16 -13.01 1.22
C TRP A 12 30.99 -13.45 0.05
N ILE A 13 32.29 -13.21 0.08
CA ILE A 13 33.27 -13.74 -0.87
C ILE A 13 34.06 -14.81 -0.11
N LYS A 14 33.81 -16.07 -0.43
CA LYS A 14 34.39 -17.24 0.23
C LYS A 14 35.50 -17.83 -0.61
N GLY A 15 36.56 -18.35 0.04
CA GLY A 15 37.72 -18.93 -0.64
C GLY A 15 38.63 -17.88 -1.30
N ILE A 16 38.58 -16.63 -0.85
CA ILE A 16 39.47 -15.54 -1.25
C ILE A 16 40.67 -15.48 -0.28
N SER A 17 41.89 -15.36 -0.79
CA SER A 17 43.07 -15.11 0.02
C SER A 17 43.55 -13.68 -0.19
N LEU A 18 43.79 -12.97 0.92
CA LEU A 18 44.22 -11.59 0.95
C LEU A 18 45.60 -11.48 1.62
N ASP A 19 46.58 -10.87 0.93
CA ASP A 19 47.91 -10.64 1.44
C ASP A 19 48.28 -9.15 1.28
N ASN A 20 48.37 -8.44 2.40
CA ASN A 20 48.72 -7.01 2.48
C ASN A 20 47.89 -6.10 1.56
N VAL A 21 46.60 -6.31 1.46
CA VAL A 21 45.67 -5.54 0.61
C VAL A 21 45.08 -4.35 1.36
N ASP A 22 44.78 -3.27 0.63
CA ASP A 22 43.94 -2.20 1.14
C ASP A 22 42.46 -2.55 0.98
N LEU A 23 41.76 -2.70 2.11
CA LEU A 23 40.33 -3.05 2.10
C LEU A 23 39.46 -1.95 1.49
N ASP A 24 39.93 -0.69 1.44
CA ASP A 24 39.20 0.37 0.76
C ASP A 24 39.23 0.20 -0.76
N GLU A 25 40.37 -0.24 -1.31
CA GLU A 25 40.47 -0.59 -2.74
C GLU A 25 39.62 -1.80 -3.09
N ILE A 26 39.61 -2.83 -2.23
CA ILE A 26 38.71 -4.00 -2.41
C ILE A 26 37.24 -3.56 -2.41
N ALA A 27 36.85 -2.75 -1.42
CA ALA A 27 35.49 -2.23 -1.34
C ALA A 27 35.11 -1.38 -2.56
N LYS A 28 36.05 -0.63 -3.12
CA LYS A 28 35.85 0.13 -4.35
C LYS A 28 35.62 -0.78 -5.56
N ILE A 29 36.39 -1.86 -5.70
CA ILE A 29 36.18 -2.83 -6.78
C ILE A 29 34.77 -3.44 -6.70
N VAL A 30 34.32 -3.83 -5.50
CA VAL A 30 32.97 -4.38 -5.30
C VAL A 30 31.92 -3.32 -5.64
N ALA A 31 32.06 -2.09 -5.15
CA ALA A 31 31.12 -1.01 -5.41
C ALA A 31 31.00 -0.71 -6.92
N ASP A 32 32.14 -0.55 -7.60
CA ASP A 32 32.19 -0.28 -9.04
C ASP A 32 31.58 -1.43 -9.87
N THR A 33 31.71 -2.68 -9.42
CA THR A 33 31.14 -3.84 -10.11
C THR A 33 29.61 -3.88 -9.98
N LEU A 34 29.08 -3.47 -8.82
CA LEU A 34 27.66 -3.48 -8.53
C LEU A 34 26.98 -2.12 -8.81
N ASN A 35 27.67 -1.21 -9.49
CA ASN A 35 27.17 0.14 -9.79
C ASN A 35 26.75 0.92 -8.55
N LEU A 36 27.51 0.80 -7.48
CA LEU A 36 27.35 1.48 -6.20
C LEU A 36 28.42 2.55 -6.01
N GLN A 37 28.14 3.55 -5.14
CA GLN A 37 29.16 4.48 -4.70
C GLN A 37 29.99 3.82 -3.58
N ARG A 38 31.31 4.14 -3.51
CA ARG A 38 32.20 3.58 -2.48
C ARG A 38 31.64 3.75 -1.05
N LYS A 39 31.03 4.89 -0.75
CA LYS A 39 30.43 5.19 0.57
C LYS A 39 29.20 4.33 0.92
N GLU A 40 28.60 3.66 -0.07
CA GLU A 40 27.43 2.79 0.11
C GLU A 40 27.83 1.33 0.43
N LEU A 41 29.14 1.08 0.63
CA LEU A 41 29.66 -0.24 0.85
C LEU A 41 30.71 -0.23 1.97
N LEU A 42 30.60 -1.20 2.89
CA LEU A 42 31.51 -1.37 4.02
C LEU A 42 32.04 -2.79 4.07
N VAL A 43 33.35 -2.97 4.17
CA VAL A 43 33.94 -4.25 4.54
C VAL A 43 33.73 -4.43 6.04
N THR A 44 32.94 -5.42 6.42
CA THR A 44 32.53 -5.65 7.81
C THR A 44 33.35 -6.72 8.50
N ASP A 45 33.87 -7.68 7.74
CA ASP A 45 34.68 -8.76 8.30
C ASP A 45 35.67 -9.32 7.27
N VAL A 46 36.84 -9.75 7.77
CA VAL A 46 37.85 -10.53 7.03
C VAL A 46 38.32 -11.63 7.95
N GLN A 47 37.86 -12.85 7.72
CA GLN A 47 38.16 -13.99 8.58
C GLN A 47 38.65 -15.18 7.74
N GLY A 48 39.96 -15.46 7.84
CA GLY A 48 40.60 -16.51 7.06
C GLY A 48 40.44 -16.25 5.55
N GLU A 49 39.82 -17.18 4.83
CA GLU A 49 39.54 -17.06 3.40
C GLU A 49 38.14 -16.48 3.10
N ASN A 50 37.56 -15.74 4.04
CA ASN A 50 36.23 -15.12 3.86
C ASN A 50 36.35 -13.61 3.99
N LEU A 51 35.72 -12.92 3.06
CA LEU A 51 35.51 -11.47 3.09
C LEU A 51 34.01 -11.19 3.11
N VAL A 52 33.57 -10.38 4.06
CA VAL A 52 32.18 -9.95 4.20
C VAL A 52 32.06 -8.46 3.92
N VAL A 53 31.12 -8.13 3.06
CA VAL A 53 30.86 -6.75 2.64
C VAL A 53 29.40 -6.44 2.86
N ASP A 54 29.14 -5.32 3.53
CA ASP A 54 27.80 -4.82 3.77
C ASP A 54 27.44 -3.70 2.80
N ILE A 55 26.25 -3.76 2.22
CA ILE A 55 25.71 -2.73 1.36
C ILE A 55 24.78 -1.86 2.19
N LEU A 56 25.15 -0.59 2.37
CA LEU A 56 24.45 0.36 3.25
C LEU A 56 23.24 1.03 2.60
N ARG A 57 23.02 0.76 1.32
CA ARG A 57 21.90 1.33 0.56
C ARG A 57 20.63 0.48 0.74
N SER A 58 19.50 1.14 0.95
CA SER A 58 18.19 0.49 1.17
C SER A 58 17.53 -0.09 -0.09
N GLY A 59 18.01 0.24 -1.27
CA GLY A 59 17.50 -0.30 -2.54
C GLY A 59 18.61 -0.51 -3.55
N ILE A 60 18.65 -1.69 -4.15
CA ILE A 60 19.65 -2.07 -5.16
C ILE A 60 18.91 -2.44 -6.44
N ASP A 61 19.45 -2.00 -7.57
CA ASP A 61 18.95 -2.40 -8.88
C ASP A 61 19.31 -3.87 -9.12
N ALA A 62 18.29 -4.71 -9.32
CA ALA A 62 18.49 -6.14 -9.57
C ALA A 62 19.36 -6.40 -10.82
N HIS A 63 19.20 -5.59 -11.87
CA HIS A 63 20.00 -5.71 -13.10
C HIS A 63 21.50 -5.41 -12.87
N ALA A 64 21.83 -4.63 -11.84
CA ALA A 64 23.22 -4.36 -11.47
C ALA A 64 23.88 -5.52 -10.70
N ILE A 65 23.10 -6.54 -10.29
CA ILE A 65 23.58 -7.66 -9.46
C ILE A 65 23.59 -8.96 -10.22
N ILE A 66 22.55 -9.23 -11.01
CA ILE A 66 22.35 -10.50 -11.70
C ILE A 66 23.59 -10.88 -12.52
N GLY A 67 24.12 -12.08 -12.28
CA GLY A 67 25.23 -12.64 -13.05
C GLY A 67 26.56 -11.93 -12.89
N LYS A 68 26.74 -11.13 -11.83
CA LYS A 68 27.97 -10.34 -11.63
C LYS A 68 29.10 -11.07 -10.91
N GLU A 69 28.90 -12.33 -10.51
CA GLU A 69 29.92 -13.11 -9.80
C GLU A 69 31.23 -13.20 -10.58
N GLU A 70 31.19 -13.65 -11.81
CA GLU A 70 32.40 -13.82 -12.63
C GLU A 70 33.12 -12.47 -12.84
N GLU A 71 32.39 -11.41 -13.14
CA GLU A 71 32.98 -10.09 -13.33
C GLU A 71 33.63 -9.60 -12.04
N LEU A 72 32.97 -9.79 -10.89
CA LEU A 72 33.48 -9.40 -9.59
C LEU A 72 34.78 -10.16 -9.26
N LEU A 73 34.75 -11.48 -9.36
CA LEU A 73 35.91 -12.32 -9.08
C LEU A 73 37.09 -11.99 -10.01
N ARG A 74 36.82 -11.80 -11.29
CA ARG A 74 37.84 -11.39 -12.28
C ARG A 74 38.44 -10.02 -11.91
N ARG A 75 37.65 -9.03 -11.51
CA ARG A 75 38.18 -7.72 -11.11
C ARG A 75 39.00 -7.81 -9.83
N LEU A 76 38.53 -8.58 -8.85
CA LEU A 76 39.27 -8.80 -7.60
C LEU A 76 40.63 -9.49 -7.86
N SER A 77 40.67 -10.47 -8.76
CA SER A 77 41.93 -11.18 -9.11
C SER A 77 42.99 -10.30 -9.77
N THR A 78 42.61 -9.12 -10.29
CA THR A 78 43.59 -8.17 -10.85
C THR A 78 44.26 -7.30 -9.78
N HIS A 79 43.76 -7.31 -8.55
CA HIS A 79 44.32 -6.53 -7.47
C HIS A 79 45.57 -7.23 -6.86
N PRO A 80 46.71 -6.53 -6.68
CA PRO A 80 47.87 -7.11 -6.03
C PRO A 80 47.53 -7.61 -4.62
N GLY A 81 47.98 -8.83 -4.29
CA GLY A 81 47.73 -9.45 -2.99
C GLY A 81 46.37 -10.16 -2.88
N VAL A 82 45.57 -10.19 -3.93
CA VAL A 82 44.31 -10.99 -3.97
C VAL A 82 44.53 -12.26 -4.75
N THR A 83 44.22 -13.39 -4.15
CA THR A 83 44.24 -14.70 -4.80
C THR A 83 42.84 -15.29 -4.87
N ILE A 84 42.42 -15.59 -6.10
CA ILE A 84 41.13 -16.23 -6.44
C ILE A 84 41.46 -17.64 -6.96
N THR A 85 40.68 -18.61 -6.56
CA THR A 85 40.79 -20.01 -7.01
C THR A 85 39.43 -20.50 -7.54
N GLU A 86 39.40 -21.69 -8.14
CA GLU A 86 38.15 -22.33 -8.58
C GLU A 86 37.14 -22.59 -7.42
N LYS A 87 37.61 -22.53 -6.18
CA LYS A 87 36.78 -22.68 -4.98
C LYS A 87 36.23 -21.34 -4.47
N THR A 88 36.69 -20.25 -5.05
CA THR A 88 36.22 -18.90 -4.63
C THR A 88 34.82 -18.69 -5.20
N SER A 89 33.91 -18.26 -4.35
CA SER A 89 32.52 -18.02 -4.73
C SER A 89 31.96 -16.79 -4.03
N VAL A 90 30.96 -16.18 -4.65
CA VAL A 90 30.23 -15.07 -4.08
C VAL A 90 28.83 -15.54 -3.66
N GLY A 91 28.44 -15.24 -2.44
CA GLY A 91 27.16 -15.65 -1.89
C GLY A 91 26.48 -14.54 -1.10
N SER A 92 25.18 -14.62 -1.02
CA SER A 92 24.34 -13.73 -0.22
C SER A 92 23.00 -14.38 0.06
N GLN A 93 22.08 -13.61 0.64
CA GLN A 93 20.68 -13.99 0.82
C GLN A 93 19.75 -13.01 0.10
N GLY A 94 18.51 -13.44 -0.19
CA GLY A 94 17.53 -12.63 -0.89
C GLY A 94 17.98 -12.23 -2.29
N LEU A 95 17.68 -11.01 -2.71
CA LEU A 95 17.97 -10.50 -4.05
C LEU A 95 19.49 -10.52 -4.38
N LEU A 96 20.35 -10.27 -3.39
CA LEU A 96 21.80 -10.27 -3.58
C LEU A 96 22.35 -11.65 -3.96
N SER A 97 21.65 -12.76 -3.64
CA SER A 97 22.07 -14.10 -4.04
C SER A 97 22.05 -14.32 -5.56
N TRP A 98 21.32 -13.46 -6.29
CA TRP A 98 21.23 -13.52 -7.75
C TRP A 98 22.53 -13.11 -8.46
N ILE A 99 23.50 -12.62 -7.71
CA ILE A 99 24.87 -12.36 -8.23
C ILE A 99 25.51 -13.61 -8.83
N ALA A 100 25.22 -14.78 -8.25
CA ALA A 100 25.76 -16.08 -8.65
C ALA A 100 24.92 -16.82 -9.72
N LEU A 101 23.79 -16.24 -10.16
CA LEU A 101 22.98 -16.83 -11.24
C LEU A 101 23.62 -16.59 -12.60
N ASP A 102 23.33 -17.47 -13.56
CA ASP A 102 23.52 -17.12 -14.97
C ASP A 102 22.69 -15.90 -15.33
N TYR A 103 23.24 -15.00 -16.15
CA TYR A 103 22.59 -13.74 -16.47
C TYR A 103 21.19 -13.94 -17.10
N ALA A 104 21.08 -14.89 -18.05
CA ALA A 104 19.82 -15.16 -18.72
C ALA A 104 18.77 -15.78 -17.77
N GLU A 105 19.20 -16.69 -16.90
CA GLU A 105 18.32 -17.28 -15.87
C GLU A 105 17.87 -16.22 -14.85
N GLY A 106 18.76 -15.33 -14.43
CA GLY A 106 18.48 -14.24 -13.52
C GLY A 106 17.50 -13.22 -14.10
N GLU A 107 17.66 -12.83 -15.35
CA GLU A 107 16.75 -11.93 -16.06
C GLU A 107 15.34 -12.55 -16.20
N GLU A 108 15.25 -13.83 -16.52
CA GLU A 108 13.96 -14.54 -16.59
C GLU A 108 13.28 -14.62 -15.22
N ALA A 109 14.05 -14.92 -14.17
CA ALA A 109 13.55 -14.95 -12.79
C ALA A 109 13.05 -13.57 -12.34
N LEU A 110 13.78 -12.49 -12.67
CA LEU A 110 13.38 -11.12 -12.36
C LEU A 110 12.07 -10.76 -13.07
N LYS A 111 11.96 -11.03 -14.35
CA LYS A 111 10.75 -10.79 -15.12
C LYS A 111 9.52 -11.51 -14.54
N LYS A 112 9.67 -12.79 -14.23
CA LYS A 112 8.61 -13.59 -13.59
C LYS A 112 8.21 -13.00 -12.21
N SER A 113 9.19 -12.55 -11.41
CA SER A 113 8.97 -11.94 -10.11
C SER A 113 8.19 -10.61 -10.23
N GLU A 114 8.56 -9.77 -11.19
CA GLU A 114 7.85 -8.51 -11.48
C GLU A 114 6.42 -8.73 -11.99
N GLU A 115 6.22 -9.71 -12.88
CA GLU A 115 4.90 -10.09 -13.37
C GLU A 115 4.01 -10.58 -12.22
N MET A 116 4.55 -11.45 -11.35
CA MET A 116 3.85 -11.94 -10.18
C MET A 116 3.51 -10.80 -9.18
N ALA A 117 4.45 -9.88 -8.94
CA ALA A 117 4.22 -8.73 -8.07
C ALA A 117 3.10 -7.83 -8.62
N LYS A 118 3.08 -7.56 -9.92
CA LYS A 118 2.01 -6.81 -10.60
C LYS A 118 0.66 -7.52 -10.49
N GLU A 119 0.64 -8.84 -10.66
CA GLU A 119 -0.59 -9.63 -10.53
C GLU A 119 -1.14 -9.60 -9.10
N ILE A 120 -0.27 -9.78 -8.10
CA ILE A 120 -0.65 -9.69 -6.68
C ILE A 120 -1.20 -8.30 -6.38
N GLN A 121 -0.52 -7.24 -6.82
CA GLN A 121 -0.98 -5.87 -6.62
C GLN A 121 -2.34 -5.62 -7.28
N ALA A 122 -2.53 -6.08 -8.51
CA ALA A 122 -3.81 -5.96 -9.21
C ALA A 122 -4.94 -6.70 -8.48
N ARG A 123 -4.66 -7.89 -7.92
CA ARG A 123 -5.62 -8.64 -7.09
C ARG A 123 -5.95 -7.91 -5.80
N LEU A 124 -4.96 -7.35 -5.09
CA LEU A 124 -5.19 -6.59 -3.86
C LEU A 124 -6.05 -5.35 -4.11
N LEU A 125 -5.82 -4.63 -5.21
CA LEU A 125 -6.63 -3.48 -5.61
C LEU A 125 -8.12 -3.85 -5.86
N LYS A 126 -8.41 -5.12 -6.16
CA LYS A 126 -9.77 -5.66 -6.34
C LYS A 126 -10.31 -6.36 -5.08
N THR A 127 -9.72 -6.12 -3.90
CA THR A 127 -10.30 -6.50 -2.61
C THR A 127 -11.04 -5.34 -1.98
N ALA A 128 -12.19 -5.60 -1.37
CA ALA A 128 -12.97 -4.58 -0.68
C ALA A 128 -13.46 -5.07 0.68
N VAL A 129 -13.55 -4.15 1.64
CA VAL A 129 -14.27 -4.37 2.89
C VAL A 129 -15.35 -3.32 3.07
N VAL A 130 -16.52 -3.74 3.55
CA VAL A 130 -17.68 -2.88 3.75
C VAL A 130 -18.07 -2.87 5.22
N PHE A 131 -18.15 -1.67 5.81
CA PHE A 131 -18.62 -1.45 7.17
C PHE A 131 -19.95 -0.70 7.15
N SER A 132 -20.90 -1.18 7.92
CA SER A 132 -22.10 -0.43 8.28
C SER A 132 -21.83 0.35 9.57
N SER A 133 -22.25 1.61 9.64
CA SER A 133 -22.13 2.45 10.83
C SER A 133 -23.51 2.91 11.26
N GLY A 134 -23.72 2.94 12.57
CA GLY A 134 -24.96 3.37 13.22
C GLY A 134 -25.31 2.51 14.41
N THR A 135 -25.52 3.17 15.56
CA THR A 135 -25.87 2.48 16.81
C THR A 135 -27.16 1.70 16.68
N GLU A 136 -28.12 2.17 15.89
CA GLU A 136 -29.41 1.51 15.65
C GLU A 136 -29.24 0.20 14.87
N VAL A 137 -28.32 0.19 13.90
CA VAL A 137 -28.00 -1.02 13.13
C VAL A 137 -27.20 -1.98 14.00
N ALA A 138 -26.22 -1.49 14.74
CA ALA A 138 -25.39 -2.29 15.64
C ALA A 138 -26.20 -2.99 16.74
N ASN A 139 -27.28 -2.36 17.20
CA ASN A 139 -28.18 -2.92 18.20
C ASN A 139 -29.32 -3.79 17.58
N GLY A 140 -29.34 -3.98 16.26
CA GLY A 140 -30.35 -4.78 15.59
C GLY A 140 -31.74 -4.12 15.51
N GLN A 141 -31.85 -2.84 15.81
CA GLN A 141 -33.12 -2.08 15.73
C GLN A 141 -33.50 -1.78 14.28
N VAL A 142 -32.50 -1.58 13.41
CA VAL A 142 -32.66 -1.36 11.98
C VAL A 142 -31.91 -2.46 11.22
N ARG A 143 -32.57 -3.04 10.21
CA ARG A 143 -31.95 -4.03 9.34
C ARG A 143 -30.95 -3.33 8.40
N ASP A 144 -29.73 -3.83 8.36
CA ASP A 144 -28.75 -3.40 7.36
C ASP A 144 -29.14 -3.88 5.97
N THR A 145 -29.56 -2.97 5.12
CA THR A 145 -29.86 -3.20 3.70
C THR A 145 -28.74 -2.68 2.80
N ASN A 146 -27.80 -1.89 3.35
CA ASN A 146 -26.75 -1.25 2.60
C ASN A 146 -25.58 -2.19 2.32
N THR A 147 -25.10 -2.90 3.35
CA THR A 147 -23.99 -3.85 3.18
C THR A 147 -24.27 -4.91 2.12
N PRO A 148 -25.44 -5.58 2.07
CA PRO A 148 -25.76 -6.48 0.98
C PRO A 148 -25.76 -5.80 -0.40
N THR A 149 -26.36 -4.61 -0.51
CA THR A 149 -26.42 -3.83 -1.75
C THR A 149 -25.02 -3.48 -2.26
N ILE A 150 -24.15 -2.95 -1.37
CA ILE A 150 -22.76 -2.59 -1.69
C ILE A 150 -21.98 -3.83 -2.11
N SER A 151 -22.10 -4.92 -1.32
CA SER A 151 -21.36 -6.15 -1.58
C SER A 151 -21.73 -6.77 -2.93
N GLN A 152 -23.00 -6.79 -3.28
CA GLN A 152 -23.46 -7.29 -4.57
C GLN A 152 -22.90 -6.44 -5.70
N ARG A 153 -23.06 -5.13 -5.64
CA ARG A 153 -22.61 -4.19 -6.68
C ARG A 153 -21.09 -4.26 -6.91
N LEU A 154 -20.31 -4.36 -5.84
CA LEU A 154 -18.85 -4.49 -5.95
C LEU A 154 -18.43 -5.85 -6.54
N LYS A 155 -19.14 -6.93 -6.23
CA LYS A 155 -18.89 -8.25 -6.85
C LYS A 155 -19.15 -8.22 -8.36
N GLU A 156 -20.19 -7.52 -8.80
CA GLU A 156 -20.47 -7.29 -10.23
C GLU A 156 -19.34 -6.53 -10.93
N GLU A 157 -18.60 -5.65 -10.19
CA GLU A 157 -17.40 -4.95 -10.66
C GLU A 157 -16.09 -5.76 -10.49
N GLY A 158 -16.21 -7.04 -10.11
CA GLY A 158 -15.08 -7.97 -9.98
C GLY A 158 -14.27 -7.82 -8.67
N TYR A 159 -14.84 -7.21 -7.62
CA TYR A 159 -14.22 -7.17 -6.32
C TYR A 159 -14.46 -8.45 -5.50
N SER A 160 -13.42 -8.89 -4.79
CA SER A 160 -13.59 -9.80 -3.65
C SER A 160 -14.01 -8.99 -2.44
N VAL A 161 -15.20 -9.23 -1.90
CA VAL A 161 -15.80 -8.38 -0.87
C VAL A 161 -15.90 -9.13 0.46
N LYS A 162 -15.33 -8.54 1.50
CA LYS A 162 -15.54 -8.94 2.89
C LYS A 162 -16.53 -7.97 3.56
N VAL A 163 -17.43 -8.50 4.35
CA VAL A 163 -18.31 -7.73 5.21
C VAL A 163 -17.63 -7.61 6.57
N GLY A 164 -17.36 -6.38 6.99
CA GLY A 164 -16.85 -6.06 8.31
C GLY A 164 -17.95 -6.05 9.37
N PRO A 165 -17.59 -5.86 10.65
CA PRO A 165 -18.58 -5.68 11.71
C PRO A 165 -19.39 -4.38 11.52
N THR A 166 -20.59 -4.33 12.06
CA THR A 166 -21.34 -3.08 12.18
C THR A 166 -20.71 -2.22 13.27
N LEU A 167 -20.36 -0.98 12.94
CA LEU A 167 -19.65 -0.05 13.82
C LEU A 167 -20.63 0.85 14.57
N LYS A 168 -20.37 1.05 15.84
CA LYS A 168 -21.06 2.07 16.63
C LYS A 168 -20.54 3.46 16.24
N ASP A 169 -21.31 4.49 16.56
CA ASP A 169 -20.99 5.90 16.26
C ASP A 169 -19.90 6.45 17.20
N ASP A 170 -18.71 5.85 17.11
CA ASP A 170 -17.49 6.20 17.86
C ASP A 170 -16.35 6.42 16.85
N GLU A 171 -15.83 7.63 16.78
CA GLU A 171 -14.82 8.01 15.79
C GLU A 171 -13.50 7.26 15.94
N VAL A 172 -13.09 6.95 17.20
CA VAL A 172 -11.84 6.23 17.46
C VAL A 172 -11.97 4.76 17.06
N LEU A 173 -13.12 4.16 17.39
CA LEU A 173 -13.40 2.77 17.02
C LEU A 173 -13.51 2.62 15.48
N ILE A 174 -14.24 3.53 14.82
CA ILE A 174 -14.35 3.55 13.37
C ILE A 174 -12.95 3.71 12.74
N ALA A 175 -12.17 4.69 13.19
CA ALA A 175 -10.82 4.93 12.69
C ALA A 175 -9.89 3.72 12.88
N ALA A 176 -10.01 3.00 14.01
CA ALA A 176 -9.23 1.78 14.26
C ALA A 176 -9.55 0.68 13.23
N HIS A 177 -10.84 0.46 12.92
CA HIS A 177 -11.24 -0.51 11.90
C HIS A 177 -10.80 -0.10 10.49
N LEU A 178 -10.84 1.20 10.17
CA LEU A 178 -10.35 1.71 8.88
C LEU A 178 -8.84 1.52 8.74
N ARG A 179 -8.05 1.82 9.80
CA ARG A 179 -6.59 1.56 9.82
C ARG A 179 -6.29 0.08 9.66
N GLN A 180 -6.99 -0.78 10.40
CA GLN A 180 -6.82 -2.22 10.26
C GLN A 180 -7.10 -2.69 8.83
N ALA A 181 -8.11 -2.14 8.16
CA ALA A 181 -8.40 -2.48 6.77
C ALA A 181 -7.30 -2.00 5.80
N VAL A 182 -6.67 -0.85 6.08
CA VAL A 182 -5.49 -0.39 5.34
C VAL A 182 -4.31 -1.34 5.55
N ASP A 183 -4.04 -1.73 6.79
CA ASP A 183 -2.93 -2.63 7.16
C ASP A 183 -3.14 -4.04 6.60
N ASP A 184 -4.40 -4.51 6.53
CA ASP A 184 -4.80 -5.77 5.88
C ASP A 184 -4.65 -5.73 4.35
N GLY A 185 -4.37 -4.56 3.75
CA GLY A 185 -4.10 -4.40 2.32
C GLY A 185 -5.34 -4.36 1.42
N TYR A 186 -6.53 -4.03 1.95
CA TYR A 186 -7.71 -3.85 1.11
C TYR A 186 -7.51 -2.70 0.12
N GLY A 187 -7.86 -2.92 -1.17
CA GLY A 187 -7.83 -1.86 -2.18
C GLY A 187 -8.94 -0.84 -2.02
N LEU A 188 -10.10 -1.27 -1.47
CA LEU A 188 -11.27 -0.41 -1.27
C LEU A 188 -11.92 -0.68 0.09
N VAL A 189 -12.15 0.38 0.85
CA VAL A 189 -12.92 0.37 2.10
C VAL A 189 -14.16 1.25 1.92
N ILE A 190 -15.34 0.70 2.14
CA ILE A 190 -16.58 1.47 2.10
C ILE A 190 -17.22 1.47 3.48
N THR A 191 -17.59 2.66 3.94
CA THR A 191 -18.47 2.84 5.09
C THR A 191 -19.83 3.35 4.63
N THR A 192 -20.91 2.95 5.28
CA THR A 192 -22.25 3.47 5.04
C THR A 192 -22.93 3.84 6.36
N GLY A 193 -23.52 5.03 6.42
CA GLY A 193 -24.08 5.62 7.65
C GLY A 193 -23.07 6.49 8.42
N GLY A 194 -23.53 7.15 9.47
CA GLY A 194 -22.73 8.02 10.33
C GLY A 194 -22.12 9.26 9.66
N VAL A 195 -22.68 9.68 8.52
CA VAL A 195 -22.21 10.84 7.72
C VAL A 195 -23.18 12.02 7.76
N GLY A 196 -24.20 11.93 8.58
CA GLY A 196 -25.23 12.95 8.76
C GLY A 196 -24.74 14.22 9.43
N ALA A 197 -25.70 15.12 9.72
CA ALA A 197 -25.46 16.39 10.38
C ALA A 197 -25.80 16.33 11.89
N GLU A 198 -25.96 15.16 12.47
CA GLU A 198 -26.15 15.01 13.92
C GLU A 198 -24.80 14.85 14.62
N ASP A 199 -24.73 15.23 15.89
CA ASP A 199 -23.48 15.14 16.66
C ASP A 199 -22.98 13.69 16.82
N LYS A 200 -23.89 12.72 16.75
CA LYS A 200 -23.56 11.29 16.80
C LYS A 200 -22.89 10.76 15.52
N ASP A 201 -23.07 11.45 14.39
CA ASP A 201 -22.50 11.02 13.11
C ASP A 201 -20.98 11.27 13.11
N ARG A 202 -20.17 10.20 13.16
CA ARG A 202 -18.71 10.27 13.40
C ARG A 202 -17.85 9.70 12.29
N THR A 203 -18.47 9.19 11.23
CA THR A 203 -17.73 8.48 10.15
C THR A 203 -16.76 9.39 9.40
N ILE A 204 -17.14 10.65 9.15
CA ILE A 204 -16.27 11.59 8.42
C ILE A 204 -15.05 11.96 9.27
N GLU A 205 -15.24 12.23 10.55
CA GLU A 205 -14.17 12.55 11.49
C GLU A 205 -13.19 11.38 11.62
N ALA A 206 -13.71 10.16 11.69
CA ALA A 206 -12.89 8.94 11.72
C ALA A 206 -12.03 8.77 10.44
N ILE A 207 -12.58 9.08 9.27
CA ILE A 207 -11.80 9.05 8.02
C ILE A 207 -10.69 10.10 8.04
N LEU A 208 -10.96 11.31 8.53
CA LEU A 208 -9.96 12.37 8.65
C LEU A 208 -8.86 12.05 9.68
N MET A 209 -9.15 11.19 10.68
CA MET A 209 -8.12 10.65 11.58
C MET A 209 -7.18 9.65 10.89
N VAL A 210 -7.64 8.97 9.84
CA VAL A 210 -6.86 7.97 9.09
C VAL A 210 -6.14 8.60 7.91
N ASP A 211 -6.81 9.48 7.18
CA ASP A 211 -6.28 10.33 6.10
C ASP A 211 -6.63 11.79 6.38
N PRO A 212 -5.71 12.59 6.99
CA PRO A 212 -5.93 14.00 7.22
C PRO A 212 -6.18 14.82 5.93
N GLU A 213 -5.78 14.29 4.78
CA GLU A 213 -6.01 14.90 3.46
C GLU A 213 -7.24 14.32 2.75
N ALA A 214 -8.12 13.61 3.46
CA ALA A 214 -9.36 13.10 2.88
C ALA A 214 -10.25 14.27 2.43
N VAL A 215 -10.89 14.09 1.27
CA VAL A 215 -11.79 15.08 0.70
C VAL A 215 -13.19 14.85 1.22
N ALA A 216 -13.66 15.71 2.12
CA ALA A 216 -15.00 15.67 2.67
C ALA A 216 -15.88 16.77 2.03
N LEU A 217 -16.92 16.39 1.30
CA LEU A 217 -17.78 17.32 0.56
C LEU A 217 -19.22 17.27 1.05
N PRO A 218 -19.89 18.44 1.25
CA PRO A 218 -21.28 18.49 1.63
C PRO A 218 -22.18 18.05 0.47
N VAL A 219 -23.16 17.21 0.80
CA VAL A 219 -24.23 16.77 -0.12
C VAL A 219 -25.49 17.59 0.13
N PHE A 220 -25.81 17.84 1.41
CA PHE A 220 -26.95 18.62 1.84
C PHE A 220 -26.56 19.49 3.04
N LYS A 221 -27.13 20.71 3.12
CA LYS A 221 -26.90 21.62 4.24
C LYS A 221 -28.18 21.86 5.00
N TYR A 222 -28.07 21.92 6.31
CA TYR A 222 -29.12 22.34 7.27
C TYR A 222 -28.77 23.69 7.87
N GLU A 223 -29.74 24.31 8.49
CA GLU A 223 -29.51 25.48 9.30
C GLU A 223 -28.91 25.07 10.64
N LEU A 224 -27.74 25.64 10.97
CA LEU A 224 -27.01 25.33 12.20
C LEU A 224 -27.80 25.86 13.43
N GLY A 225 -27.83 25.08 14.49
CA GLY A 225 -28.52 25.44 15.73
C GLY A 225 -30.03 25.16 15.73
N VAL A 226 -30.56 24.56 14.63
CA VAL A 226 -32.00 24.22 14.52
C VAL A 226 -32.20 22.70 14.69
N GLY A 227 -33.08 22.33 15.61
CA GLY A 227 -33.45 20.95 15.87
C GLY A 227 -32.27 20.10 16.35
N ARG A 228 -31.90 19.01 15.59
CA ARG A 228 -30.83 18.09 15.94
C ARG A 228 -29.44 18.48 15.37
N HIS A 229 -29.36 19.61 14.68
CA HIS A 229 -28.15 20.09 13.98
C HIS A 229 -27.45 21.19 14.81
N GLN A 230 -26.96 20.81 16.01
CA GLN A 230 -26.40 21.79 16.96
C GLN A 230 -24.97 22.21 16.56
N HIS A 231 -24.13 21.27 16.09
CA HIS A 231 -22.73 21.52 15.81
C HIS A 231 -22.30 21.17 14.36
N LYS A 232 -23.17 20.50 13.61
CA LYS A 232 -22.95 20.14 12.22
C LYS A 232 -24.06 20.66 11.33
N ASP A 233 -23.69 21.29 10.22
CA ASP A 233 -24.62 21.91 9.28
C ASP A 233 -24.89 21.08 8.03
N SER A 234 -24.20 19.96 7.83
CA SER A 234 -24.26 19.25 6.55
C SER A 234 -24.11 17.75 6.66
N VAL A 235 -24.87 17.04 5.81
CA VAL A 235 -24.58 15.67 5.41
C VAL A 235 -23.40 15.71 4.44
N ARG A 236 -22.36 14.93 4.70
CA ARG A 236 -21.14 14.92 3.89
C ARG A 236 -20.85 13.51 3.37
N ILE A 237 -20.16 13.42 2.25
CA ILE A 237 -19.43 12.21 1.87
C ILE A 237 -17.94 12.46 2.05
N ALA A 238 -17.15 11.42 2.18
CA ALA A 238 -15.69 11.56 2.18
C ALA A 238 -15.03 10.52 1.30
N VAL A 239 -13.92 10.93 0.69
CA VAL A 239 -13.01 10.05 -0.02
C VAL A 239 -11.60 10.27 0.53
N GLY A 240 -11.07 9.26 1.18
CA GLY A 240 -9.69 9.19 1.68
C GLY A 240 -8.86 8.23 0.85
N LYS A 241 -7.53 8.37 0.94
CA LYS A 241 -6.59 7.43 0.33
C LYS A 241 -5.33 7.32 1.19
N VAL A 242 -5.07 6.11 1.68
CA VAL A 242 -3.84 5.79 2.42
C VAL A 242 -3.09 4.71 1.66
N SER A 243 -1.86 5.01 1.26
CA SER A 243 -1.10 4.14 0.35
C SER A 243 -1.91 3.82 -0.91
N GLN A 244 -2.28 2.56 -1.13
CA GLN A 244 -3.12 2.14 -2.25
C GLN A 244 -4.59 1.91 -1.88
N THR A 245 -4.94 1.98 -0.59
CA THR A 245 -6.30 1.79 -0.10
C THR A 245 -7.14 3.05 -0.28
N LEU A 246 -8.24 2.94 -1.01
CA LEU A 246 -9.26 3.98 -1.13
C LEU A 246 -10.34 3.78 -0.05
N ILE A 247 -10.67 4.85 0.68
CA ILE A 247 -11.69 4.83 1.73
C ILE A 247 -12.83 5.74 1.29
N VAL A 248 -14.06 5.24 1.25
CA VAL A 248 -15.22 5.99 0.79
C VAL A 248 -16.35 5.90 1.81
N ALA A 249 -16.84 7.06 2.28
CA ALA A 249 -18.03 7.14 3.10
C ALA A 249 -19.26 7.47 2.25
N LEU A 250 -20.29 6.64 2.38
CA LEU A 250 -21.58 6.79 1.71
C LEU A 250 -22.70 7.09 2.74
N PRO A 251 -23.79 7.73 2.31
CA PRO A 251 -24.94 8.01 3.18
C PRO A 251 -25.58 6.76 3.79
N GLY A 252 -26.55 6.98 4.72
CA GLY A 252 -27.34 5.90 5.33
C GLY A 252 -28.52 5.40 4.47
N PRO A 253 -29.31 6.27 3.81
CA PRO A 253 -30.43 5.85 2.99
C PRO A 253 -30.00 4.96 1.80
N ASN A 254 -30.66 3.81 1.63
CA ASN A 254 -30.25 2.80 0.63
C ASN A 254 -30.31 3.29 -0.83
N ASP A 255 -31.27 4.14 -1.16
CA ASP A 255 -31.37 4.76 -2.49
C ASP A 255 -30.20 5.71 -2.78
N GLU A 256 -29.71 6.42 -1.77
CA GLU A 256 -28.53 7.27 -1.87
C GLU A 256 -27.25 6.44 -1.95
N VAL A 257 -27.17 5.32 -1.22
CA VAL A 257 -26.06 4.36 -1.33
C VAL A 257 -25.95 3.82 -2.75
N LYS A 258 -27.06 3.42 -3.39
CA LYS A 258 -27.04 2.93 -4.78
C LYS A 258 -26.49 3.98 -5.75
N LEU A 259 -26.92 5.23 -5.62
CA LEU A 259 -26.44 6.32 -6.47
C LEU A 259 -24.94 6.63 -6.23
N GLY A 260 -24.55 6.65 -4.97
CA GLY A 260 -23.14 6.86 -4.59
C GLY A 260 -22.24 5.74 -5.14
N LEU A 261 -22.69 4.48 -5.11
CA LEU A 261 -21.99 3.33 -5.68
C LEU A 261 -21.86 3.42 -7.21
N ASP A 262 -22.93 3.81 -7.91
CA ASP A 262 -22.88 3.98 -9.36
C ASP A 262 -21.89 5.09 -9.76
N ALA A 263 -21.87 6.19 -9.00
CA ALA A 263 -20.91 7.26 -9.19
C ALA A 263 -19.47 6.79 -8.88
N LEU A 264 -19.29 6.05 -7.77
CA LEU A 264 -18.00 5.45 -7.40
C LEU A 264 -17.50 4.52 -8.50
N ALA A 265 -18.31 3.59 -8.98
CA ALA A 265 -17.94 2.63 -10.02
C ALA A 265 -17.51 3.34 -11.33
N LYS A 266 -18.28 4.33 -11.77
CA LYS A 266 -17.93 5.14 -12.95
C LYS A 266 -16.64 5.93 -12.74
N GLY A 267 -16.46 6.53 -11.57
CA GLY A 267 -15.26 7.29 -11.25
C GLY A 267 -14.01 6.41 -11.19
N LEU A 268 -14.10 5.21 -10.63
CA LEU A 268 -13.00 4.23 -10.61
C LEU A 268 -12.65 3.76 -12.03
N ALA A 269 -13.65 3.45 -12.86
CA ALA A 269 -13.43 3.06 -14.25
C ALA A 269 -12.79 4.18 -15.10
N SER A 270 -13.05 5.43 -14.73
CA SER A 270 -12.47 6.61 -15.38
C SER A 270 -11.16 7.08 -14.75
N HIS A 271 -10.60 6.33 -13.79
CA HIS A 271 -9.37 6.67 -13.07
C HIS A 271 -9.36 8.08 -12.47
N LEU A 272 -10.49 8.53 -11.94
CA LEU A 272 -10.58 9.84 -11.32
C LEU A 272 -9.67 9.95 -10.08
N SER A 273 -9.06 11.11 -9.89
CA SER A 273 -8.32 11.43 -8.67
C SER A 273 -9.24 11.45 -7.44
N LYS A 274 -8.66 11.38 -6.23
CA LYS A 274 -9.38 11.43 -4.94
C LYS A 274 -10.39 12.59 -4.91
N TYR A 275 -9.97 13.79 -5.31
CA TYR A 275 -10.82 14.98 -5.32
C TYR A 275 -11.96 14.86 -6.36
N GLN A 276 -11.63 14.51 -7.59
CA GLN A 276 -12.61 14.35 -8.67
C GLN A 276 -13.65 13.27 -8.34
N LEU A 277 -13.21 12.19 -7.70
CA LEU A 277 -14.09 11.10 -7.27
C LEU A 277 -15.08 11.60 -6.19
N ALA A 278 -14.59 12.34 -5.19
CA ALA A 278 -15.44 12.94 -4.17
C ALA A 278 -16.46 13.91 -4.79
N GLU A 279 -16.04 14.77 -5.72
CA GLU A 279 -16.95 15.68 -6.44
C GLU A 279 -17.99 14.91 -7.26
N HIS A 280 -17.58 13.85 -7.96
CA HIS A 280 -18.48 13.06 -8.79
C HIS A 280 -19.57 12.39 -7.95
N ILE A 281 -19.21 11.78 -6.81
CA ILE A 281 -20.14 11.16 -5.88
C ILE A 281 -21.07 12.24 -5.27
N ALA A 282 -20.51 13.34 -4.74
CA ALA A 282 -21.29 14.40 -4.11
C ALA A 282 -22.28 15.05 -5.10
N SER A 283 -21.86 15.29 -6.33
CA SER A 283 -22.72 15.88 -7.36
C SER A 283 -23.88 14.97 -7.75
N SER A 284 -23.64 13.66 -7.86
CA SER A 284 -24.69 12.67 -8.15
C SER A 284 -25.74 12.65 -7.04
N LEU A 285 -25.33 12.68 -5.78
CA LEU A 285 -26.23 12.72 -4.63
C LEU A 285 -26.99 14.04 -4.53
N LYS A 286 -26.36 15.18 -4.74
CA LYS A 286 -27.00 16.53 -4.76
C LYS A 286 -28.11 16.61 -5.79
N LYS A 287 -27.91 16.07 -6.98
CA LYS A 287 -28.93 16.08 -8.02
C LYS A 287 -30.21 15.36 -7.58
N ARG A 288 -30.04 14.16 -6.99
CA ARG A 288 -31.17 13.37 -6.49
C ARG A 288 -31.95 14.05 -5.37
N LEU A 289 -31.24 14.70 -4.42
CA LEU A 289 -31.89 15.40 -3.32
C LEU A 289 -32.71 16.61 -3.81
N LYS A 290 -32.22 17.34 -4.81
CA LYS A 290 -32.99 18.43 -5.43
C LYS A 290 -34.27 17.89 -6.08
N GLU A 291 -34.22 16.76 -6.77
CA GLU A 291 -35.40 16.12 -7.39
C GLU A 291 -36.44 15.71 -6.33
N LYS A 292 -35.98 15.20 -5.15
CA LYS A 292 -36.90 14.84 -4.05
C LYS A 292 -37.61 16.04 -3.39
N ILE A 293 -36.96 17.21 -3.39
CA ILE A 293 -37.52 18.45 -2.76
C ILE A 293 -38.50 19.15 -3.73
N THR A 294 -38.34 18.96 -5.03
CA THR A 294 -39.19 19.59 -6.06
C THR A 294 -40.35 18.72 -6.52
N ALA A 295 -40.42 17.45 -6.10
CA ALA A 295 -41.50 16.51 -6.35
C ALA A 295 -42.46 16.43 -5.14
#